data_a31368c992261d4f8b3e56a65aa7dc74
#
_entry.id   a31368c992261d4f8b3e56a65aa7dc74
#
_cell.length_a   1.000
_cell.length_b   1.000
_cell.length_c   1.000
_cell.angle_alpha   90.00
_cell.angle_beta   90.00
_cell.angle_gamma   90.00
#
_symmetry.space_group_name_H-M   'P 1'
#
loop_
_entity.id
_entity.type
_entity.pdbx_description
1 polymer ?
#
loop_
_entity_poly.entity_id
_entity_poly.type
_entity_poly.pdbx_seq_one_letter_code
_entity_poly.pdbx_strand_id
1 'polypeptide(L)'
;MHVLLYVFWLELIRILFRVKSFAEVDVTDNCNLRCKHCYHFHGKDDFKTEELSIHAWEKRFNELYKSGIRNILLVGGEPALRIDVLMLAHRIFPFIYVITNGTIKIPEEFNHRLYVSIDGSRKTNDSLRGSSVFSRVMKNYSGDKRVVINMTITRDNHKELEDVIKTAKSNGFKGVVCNICAGGTDISIPLVVRKEERKTIAKELKRVKTLYPKDFLLSKAMIKWYEYPDHRGSCYWGDEVLHFDVSWNRRRCFANNADCSNCGCLAGAFQSPLKMLRHPREMMKIVVCS
;
A
#
# COMPACT_ATOMS: atom_id res chain seq x y z
N MET A 1 -1.81 23.32 -15.36
CA MET A 1 -2.74 22.81 -16.38
C MET A 1 -2.00 21.94 -17.43
N HIS A 2 -0.90 22.39 -18.02
CA HIS A 2 -0.15 21.65 -19.06
C HIS A 2 0.47 20.33 -18.56
N VAL A 3 1.01 20.29 -17.34
CA VAL A 3 1.60 19.07 -16.77
C VAL A 3 0.55 17.96 -16.54
N LEU A 4 -0.64 18.32 -16.08
CA LEU A 4 -1.75 17.38 -15.89
C LEU A 4 -2.26 16.80 -17.21
N LEU A 5 -2.34 17.63 -18.25
CA LEU A 5 -2.67 17.19 -19.61
C LEU A 5 -1.60 16.26 -20.17
N TYR A 6 -0.33 16.55 -19.97
CA TYR A 6 0.78 15.73 -20.41
C TYR A 6 0.79 14.36 -19.71
N VAL A 7 0.60 14.32 -18.38
CA VAL A 7 0.47 13.08 -17.62
C VAL A 7 -0.75 12.28 -18.09
N PHE A 8 -1.88 12.94 -18.34
CA PHE A 8 -3.08 12.28 -18.88
C PHE A 8 -2.83 11.64 -20.26
N TRP A 9 -2.16 12.37 -21.16
CA TRP A 9 -1.81 11.85 -22.49
C TRP A 9 -0.80 10.69 -22.42
N LEU A 10 0.18 10.76 -21.53
CA LEU A 10 1.13 9.66 -21.33
C LEU A 10 0.41 8.41 -20.81
N GLU A 11 -0.52 8.55 -19.87
CA GLU A 11 -1.29 7.42 -19.35
C GLU A 11 -2.24 6.86 -20.42
N LEU A 12 -2.86 7.71 -21.24
CA LEU A 12 -3.70 7.27 -22.36
C LEU A 12 -2.89 6.46 -23.39
N ILE A 13 -1.71 6.94 -23.78
CA ILE A 13 -0.79 6.24 -24.69
C ILE A 13 -0.39 4.89 -24.09
N ARG A 14 -0.07 4.84 -22.80
CA ARG A 14 0.28 3.60 -22.09
C ARG A 14 -0.85 2.58 -22.10
N ILE A 15 -2.08 3.04 -21.90
CA ILE A 15 -3.29 2.18 -21.96
C ILE A 15 -3.47 1.62 -23.36
N LEU A 16 -3.35 2.47 -24.40
CA LEU A 16 -3.52 2.08 -25.79
C LEU A 16 -2.45 1.08 -26.24
N PHE A 17 -1.19 1.26 -25.82
CA PHE A 17 -0.07 0.40 -26.20
C PHE A 17 0.26 -0.69 -25.18
N ARG A 18 -0.57 -0.88 -24.13
CA ARG A 18 -0.37 -1.85 -23.04
C ARG A 18 1.02 -1.81 -22.39
N VAL A 19 1.62 -0.63 -22.30
CA VAL A 19 2.94 -0.45 -21.68
C VAL A 19 2.76 -0.41 -20.17
N LYS A 20 3.36 -1.36 -19.46
CA LYS A 20 3.38 -1.39 -17.99
C LYS A 20 4.21 -0.22 -17.47
N SER A 21 3.67 0.51 -16.51
CA SER A 21 4.31 1.73 -15.98
C SER A 21 4.58 1.69 -14.49
N PHE A 22 4.13 0.64 -13.84
CA PHE A 22 4.19 0.48 -12.39
C PHE A 22 4.84 -0.85 -12.01
N ALA A 23 5.74 -0.82 -11.04
CA ALA A 23 6.30 -2.02 -10.42
C ALA A 23 6.11 -1.98 -8.90
N GLU A 24 5.87 -3.13 -8.31
CA GLU A 24 5.92 -3.38 -6.87
C GLU A 24 7.06 -4.34 -6.59
N VAL A 25 7.93 -3.99 -5.64
CA VAL A 25 9.16 -4.72 -5.38
C VAL A 25 9.34 -4.93 -3.88
N ASP A 26 9.52 -6.18 -3.46
CA ASP A 26 9.97 -6.49 -2.11
C ASP A 26 11.48 -6.22 -2.02
N VAL A 27 11.87 -5.24 -1.21
CA VAL A 27 13.30 -4.86 -1.08
C VAL A 27 14.04 -5.70 -0.05
N THR A 28 13.32 -6.36 0.85
CA THR A 28 13.87 -7.25 1.87
C THR A 28 12.79 -8.17 2.42
N ASP A 29 13.16 -9.39 2.81
CA ASP A 29 12.31 -10.26 3.62
C ASP A 29 12.48 -10.00 5.12
N ASN A 30 13.51 -9.25 5.55
CA ASN A 30 13.72 -8.93 6.94
C ASN A 30 12.71 -7.89 7.44
N CYS A 31 12.24 -8.06 8.67
CA CYS A 31 11.41 -7.09 9.37
C CYS A 31 11.74 -7.10 10.86
N ASN A 32 11.74 -5.92 11.46
CA ASN A 32 11.96 -5.75 12.90
C ASN A 32 10.68 -5.90 13.73
N LEU A 33 9.55 -6.27 13.10
CA LEU A 33 8.26 -6.56 13.75
C LEU A 33 7.74 -7.95 13.36
N ARG A 34 6.80 -8.46 14.18
CA ARG A 34 6.00 -9.68 13.91
C ARG A 34 4.54 -9.38 14.17
N CYS A 35 3.92 -8.63 13.25
CA CYS A 35 2.52 -8.23 13.37
C CYS A 35 1.58 -9.43 13.28
N LYS A 36 0.52 -9.47 14.10
CA LYS A 36 -0.41 -10.61 14.18
C LYS A 36 -1.18 -10.89 12.89
N HIS A 37 -1.33 -9.90 12.02
CA HIS A 37 -2.06 -9.97 10.74
C HIS A 37 -1.13 -9.86 9.53
N CYS A 38 0.17 -10.08 9.71
CA CYS A 38 1.15 -9.89 8.64
C CYS A 38 1.01 -10.96 7.58
N TYR A 39 0.63 -10.58 6.35
CA TYR A 39 0.55 -11.51 5.22
C TYR A 39 1.93 -12.01 4.77
N HIS A 40 2.99 -11.23 5.02
CA HIS A 40 4.33 -11.53 4.56
C HIS A 40 4.96 -12.72 5.29
N PHE A 41 4.68 -12.86 6.60
CA PHE A 41 5.25 -13.91 7.44
C PHE A 41 4.34 -15.12 7.64
N HIS A 42 3.04 -15.03 7.36
CA HIS A 42 2.14 -16.17 7.52
C HIS A 42 2.43 -17.26 6.48
N GLY A 43 2.65 -18.48 6.96
CA GLY A 43 2.95 -19.65 6.12
C GLY A 43 4.40 -19.72 5.62
N LYS A 44 5.32 -18.97 6.23
CA LYS A 44 6.75 -19.04 5.93
C LYS A 44 7.52 -19.31 7.23
N ASP A 45 8.11 -20.49 7.35
CA ASP A 45 8.80 -20.92 8.58
C ASP A 45 10.21 -20.33 8.73
N ASP A 46 10.90 -19.99 7.64
CA ASP A 46 12.25 -19.42 7.67
C ASP A 46 12.52 -18.50 6.48
N PHE A 47 12.82 -17.23 6.76
CA PHE A 47 13.31 -16.28 5.77
C PHE A 47 14.84 -16.31 5.76
N LYS A 48 15.43 -17.25 5.04
CA LYS A 48 16.86 -17.25 4.70
C LYS A 48 17.05 -16.87 3.23
N THR A 49 16.38 -15.81 2.78
CA THR A 49 16.60 -15.32 1.44
C THR A 49 17.88 -14.51 1.43
N GLU A 50 18.84 -14.86 0.60
CA GLU A 50 20.02 -14.05 0.37
C GLU A 50 19.59 -12.73 -0.27
N GLU A 51 19.87 -11.63 0.41
CA GLU A 51 19.48 -10.31 -0.07
C GLU A 51 20.41 -9.85 -1.19
N LEU A 52 19.82 -9.23 -2.20
CA LEU A 52 20.61 -8.66 -3.31
C LEU A 52 21.57 -7.58 -2.80
N SER A 53 22.78 -7.58 -3.34
CA SER A 53 23.75 -6.50 -3.13
C SER A 53 23.24 -5.19 -3.72
N ILE A 54 23.75 -4.05 -3.24
CA ILE A 54 23.34 -2.75 -3.75
C ILE A 54 23.65 -2.59 -5.25
N HIS A 55 24.72 -3.20 -5.73
CA HIS A 55 25.05 -3.22 -7.16
C HIS A 55 24.05 -4.04 -7.99
N ALA A 56 23.58 -5.18 -7.45
CA ALA A 56 22.54 -5.95 -8.10
C ALA A 56 21.22 -5.17 -8.15
N TRP A 57 20.85 -4.45 -7.07
CA TRP A 57 19.71 -3.55 -7.05
C TRP A 57 19.82 -2.44 -8.09
N GLU A 58 20.98 -1.80 -8.21
CA GLU A 58 21.21 -0.75 -9.20
C GLU A 58 20.98 -1.26 -10.64
N LYS A 59 21.52 -2.43 -10.95
CA LYS A 59 21.29 -3.08 -12.25
C LYS A 59 19.80 -3.29 -12.50
N ARG A 60 19.08 -3.89 -11.54
CA ARG A 60 17.64 -4.21 -11.65
C ARG A 60 16.77 -2.98 -11.78
N PHE A 61 17.03 -1.95 -10.99
CA PHE A 61 16.29 -0.69 -11.09
C PHE A 61 16.51 0.02 -12.41
N ASN A 62 17.75 0.04 -12.93
CA ASN A 62 18.05 0.58 -14.25
C ASN A 62 17.34 -0.22 -15.37
N GLU A 63 17.29 -1.54 -15.28
CA GLU A 63 16.54 -2.39 -16.22
C GLU A 63 15.03 -2.03 -16.21
N LEU A 64 14.41 -1.90 -15.03
CA LEU A 64 13.03 -1.46 -14.91
C LEU A 64 12.80 -0.05 -15.50
N TYR A 65 13.69 0.90 -15.18
CA TYR A 65 13.58 2.25 -15.71
C TYR A 65 13.68 2.28 -17.23
N LYS A 66 14.62 1.54 -17.82
CA LYS A 66 14.79 1.39 -19.27
C LYS A 66 13.59 0.73 -19.94
N SER A 67 12.89 -0.19 -19.24
CA SER A 67 11.66 -0.84 -19.76
C SER A 67 10.43 0.08 -19.73
N GLY A 68 10.55 1.31 -19.23
CA GLY A 68 9.44 2.28 -19.20
C GLY A 68 8.78 2.44 -17.84
N ILE A 69 9.17 1.70 -16.80
CA ILE A 69 8.66 1.87 -15.44
C ILE A 69 9.10 3.24 -14.91
N ARG A 70 8.15 4.00 -14.37
CA ARG A 70 8.38 5.31 -13.76
C ARG A 70 7.83 5.38 -12.33
N ASN A 71 6.86 4.54 -12.01
CA ASN A 71 6.25 4.42 -10.70
C ASN A 71 6.72 3.14 -10.04
N ILE A 72 7.20 3.21 -8.80
CA ILE A 72 7.63 2.03 -8.05
C ILE A 72 7.09 2.06 -6.62
N LEU A 73 6.51 0.94 -6.18
CA LEU A 73 6.11 0.70 -4.80
C LEU A 73 7.14 -0.23 -4.16
N LEU A 74 7.82 0.25 -3.12
CA LEU A 74 8.80 -0.49 -2.36
C LEU A 74 8.14 -1.05 -1.10
N VAL A 75 8.17 -2.36 -0.97
CA VAL A 75 7.52 -3.13 0.10
C VAL A 75 8.43 -4.27 0.57
N GLY A 76 7.87 -5.30 1.19
CA GLY A 76 8.57 -6.49 1.68
C GLY A 76 8.34 -6.70 3.18
N GLY A 77 9.35 -7.11 3.92
CA GLY A 77 9.31 -7.13 5.38
C GLY A 77 9.23 -5.71 5.94
N GLU A 78 10.36 -5.05 6.14
CA GLU A 78 10.40 -3.61 6.46
C GLU A 78 11.41 -2.90 5.55
N PRO A 79 10.95 -2.12 4.57
CA PRO A 79 11.83 -1.44 3.61
C PRO A 79 12.83 -0.48 4.25
N ALA A 80 12.50 0.14 5.40
CA ALA A 80 13.41 1.04 6.08
C ALA A 80 14.64 0.35 6.71
N LEU A 81 14.72 -0.98 6.70
CA LEU A 81 15.96 -1.71 7.00
C LEU A 81 16.98 -1.61 5.85
N ARG A 82 16.52 -1.24 4.65
CA ARG A 82 17.34 -1.08 3.45
C ARG A 82 17.26 0.36 2.93
N ILE A 83 17.65 1.32 3.79
CA ILE A 83 17.75 2.75 3.41
C ILE A 83 18.66 2.94 2.19
N ASP A 84 19.72 2.15 2.06
CA ASP A 84 20.61 2.13 0.90
C ASP A 84 19.83 1.88 -0.42
N VAL A 85 18.93 0.90 -0.43
CA VAL A 85 18.08 0.57 -1.60
C VAL A 85 17.03 1.66 -1.84
N LEU A 86 16.41 2.20 -0.77
CA LEU A 86 15.46 3.31 -0.90
C LEU A 86 16.12 4.53 -1.55
N MET A 87 17.32 4.92 -1.08
CA MET A 87 18.07 6.06 -1.61
C MET A 87 18.58 5.81 -3.03
N LEU A 88 18.90 4.56 -3.38
CA LEU A 88 19.19 4.18 -4.75
C LEU A 88 17.98 4.37 -5.66
N ALA A 89 16.80 3.88 -5.25
CA ALA A 89 15.56 4.07 -6.00
C ALA A 89 15.23 5.57 -6.17
N HIS A 90 15.43 6.38 -5.11
CA HIS A 90 15.23 7.83 -5.15
C HIS A 90 16.03 8.53 -6.27
N ARG A 91 17.24 8.06 -6.57
CA ARG A 91 18.05 8.61 -7.65
C ARG A 91 17.58 8.20 -9.06
N ILE A 92 16.81 7.12 -9.18
CA ILE A 92 16.46 6.51 -10.47
C ILE A 92 15.01 6.81 -10.87
N PHE A 93 14.05 6.73 -9.92
CA PHE A 93 12.62 6.82 -10.23
C PHE A 93 12.02 8.15 -9.82
N PRO A 94 11.19 8.76 -10.68
CA PRO A 94 10.52 10.03 -10.36
C PRO A 94 9.36 9.86 -9.36
N PHE A 95 8.72 8.69 -9.31
CA PHE A 95 7.57 8.44 -8.44
C PHE A 95 7.78 7.16 -7.62
N ILE A 96 7.97 7.34 -6.32
CA ILE A 96 8.21 6.23 -5.40
C ILE A 96 7.19 6.28 -4.26
N TYR A 97 6.70 5.10 -3.92
CA TYR A 97 5.82 4.85 -2.78
C TYR A 97 6.50 3.82 -1.89
N VAL A 98 6.48 4.03 -0.59
CA VAL A 98 7.02 3.07 0.37
C VAL A 98 5.94 2.71 1.37
N ILE A 99 5.71 1.42 1.61
CA ILE A 99 4.89 0.97 2.74
C ILE A 99 5.85 0.56 3.85
N THR A 100 5.79 1.26 4.99
CA THR A 100 6.67 1.04 6.13
C THR A 100 5.88 0.89 7.43
N ASN A 101 6.43 0.14 8.38
CA ASN A 101 5.88 0.09 9.74
C ASN A 101 6.17 1.36 10.55
N GLY A 102 7.01 2.25 10.06
CA GLY A 102 7.31 3.56 10.61
C GLY A 102 8.17 3.56 11.88
N THR A 103 8.72 2.43 12.28
CA THR A 103 9.56 2.36 13.50
C THR A 103 11.00 2.82 13.26
N ILE A 104 11.41 2.93 12.00
CA ILE A 104 12.69 3.49 11.56
C ILE A 104 12.37 4.72 10.71
N LYS A 105 13.04 5.85 11.00
CA LYS A 105 12.82 7.09 10.23
C LYS A 105 13.54 6.99 8.88
N ILE A 106 12.77 7.16 7.79
CA ILE A 106 13.32 7.32 6.44
C ILE A 106 13.79 8.78 6.30
N PRO A 107 15.02 9.05 5.82
CA PRO A 107 15.60 10.39 5.70
C PRO A 107 14.68 11.39 4.97
N GLU A 108 14.79 12.66 5.31
CA GLU A 108 13.93 13.71 4.74
C GLU A 108 14.25 14.00 3.27
N GLU A 109 15.48 13.73 2.86
CA GLU A 109 15.94 13.81 1.47
C GLU A 109 15.15 12.86 0.55
N PHE A 110 14.64 11.76 1.11
CA PHE A 110 13.71 10.87 0.41
C PHE A 110 12.32 11.52 0.35
N ASN A 111 12.13 12.46 -0.54
CA ASN A 111 10.95 13.34 -0.62
C ASN A 111 9.73 12.70 -1.32
N HIS A 112 9.59 11.37 -1.25
CA HIS A 112 8.49 10.62 -1.84
C HIS A 112 7.41 10.21 -0.82
N ARG A 113 6.31 9.62 -1.30
CA ARG A 113 5.17 9.24 -0.49
C ARG A 113 5.48 8.06 0.43
N LEU A 114 5.15 8.20 1.72
CA LEU A 114 5.28 7.18 2.72
C LEU A 114 3.88 6.74 3.21
N TYR A 115 3.58 5.46 3.04
CA TYR A 115 2.41 4.82 3.64
C TYR A 115 2.83 4.19 4.95
N VAL A 116 2.57 4.89 6.06
CA VAL A 116 2.98 4.45 7.40
C VAL A 116 1.84 3.68 8.06
N SER A 117 2.17 2.51 8.55
CA SER A 117 1.19 1.56 9.08
C SER A 117 0.75 1.93 10.49
N ILE A 118 -0.55 2.24 10.68
CA ILE A 118 -1.22 2.45 11.97
C ILE A 118 -2.60 1.81 11.92
N ASP A 119 -2.89 0.88 12.84
CA ASP A 119 -4.08 0.02 12.80
C ASP A 119 -5.13 0.33 13.88
N GLY A 120 -5.10 1.51 14.46
CA GLY A 120 -6.06 1.93 15.48
C GLY A 120 -5.48 2.88 16.51
N SER A 121 -6.14 2.98 17.66
CA SER A 121 -5.63 3.64 18.85
C SER A 121 -4.28 3.07 19.28
N ARG A 122 -3.53 3.78 20.13
CA ARG A 122 -2.25 3.27 20.65
C ARG A 122 -2.37 1.83 21.15
N LYS A 123 -3.42 1.55 21.94
CA LYS A 123 -3.64 0.22 22.53
C LYS A 123 -3.84 -0.85 21.45
N THR A 124 -4.71 -0.60 20.50
CA THR A 124 -5.02 -1.55 19.41
C THR A 124 -3.82 -1.71 18.49
N ASN A 125 -3.19 -0.61 18.09
CA ASN A 125 -2.01 -0.64 17.23
C ASN A 125 -0.88 -1.46 17.86
N ASP A 126 -0.56 -1.21 19.13
CA ASP A 126 0.51 -1.90 19.83
C ASP A 126 0.16 -3.37 20.12
N SER A 127 -1.11 -3.69 20.31
CA SER A 127 -1.57 -5.09 20.41
C SER A 127 -1.40 -5.87 19.11
N LEU A 128 -1.59 -5.23 17.95
CA LEU A 128 -1.51 -5.86 16.64
C LEU A 128 -0.08 -5.90 16.10
N ARG A 129 0.71 -4.84 16.32
CA ARG A 129 2.02 -4.66 15.69
C ARG A 129 3.21 -4.86 16.62
N GLY A 130 3.01 -4.73 17.91
CA GLY A 130 4.04 -4.87 18.95
C GLY A 130 4.15 -3.66 19.85
N SER A 131 4.71 -3.87 21.04
CA SER A 131 4.81 -2.86 22.09
C SER A 131 5.54 -1.59 21.61
N SER A 132 4.98 -0.44 21.97
CA SER A 132 5.54 0.90 21.69
C SER A 132 5.69 1.26 20.20
N VAL A 133 5.09 0.49 19.28
CA VAL A 133 5.15 0.80 17.84
C VAL A 133 4.49 2.14 17.57
N PHE A 134 3.29 2.39 18.10
CA PHE A 134 2.57 3.65 17.93
C PHE A 134 3.42 4.86 18.34
N SER A 135 4.04 4.80 19.52
CA SER A 135 4.86 5.90 20.04
C SER A 135 6.11 6.15 19.18
N ARG A 136 6.73 5.09 18.66
CA ARG A 136 7.88 5.21 17.74
C ARG A 136 7.48 5.87 16.42
N VAL A 137 6.34 5.49 15.86
CA VAL A 137 5.80 6.12 14.64
C VAL A 137 5.57 7.61 14.86
N MET A 138 4.90 7.98 15.94
CA MET A 138 4.64 9.40 16.26
C MET A 138 5.96 10.18 16.45
N LYS A 139 6.93 9.61 17.16
CA LYS A 139 8.26 10.22 17.34
C LYS A 139 8.97 10.46 16.00
N ASN A 140 8.90 9.50 15.08
CA ASN A 140 9.64 9.56 13.82
C ASN A 140 8.99 10.48 12.77
N TYR A 141 7.65 10.57 12.75
CA TYR A 141 6.94 11.12 11.61
C TYR A 141 5.92 12.22 11.92
N SER A 142 5.67 12.58 13.21
CA SER A 142 4.74 13.69 13.50
C SER A 142 5.19 14.96 12.76
N GLY A 143 4.27 15.59 12.02
CA GLY A 143 4.53 16.75 11.16
C GLY A 143 5.02 16.42 9.74
N ASP A 144 5.36 15.19 9.43
CA ASP A 144 5.88 14.80 8.12
C ASP A 144 4.77 14.76 7.05
N LYS A 145 4.83 15.68 6.09
CA LYS A 145 3.85 15.81 5.01
C LYS A 145 3.93 14.71 3.93
N ARG A 146 4.97 13.88 3.95
CA ARG A 146 5.06 12.70 3.08
C ARG A 146 4.11 11.60 3.51
N VAL A 147 3.70 11.59 4.79
CA VAL A 147 2.98 10.47 5.41
C VAL A 147 1.50 10.46 5.04
N VAL A 148 1.06 9.30 4.57
CA VAL A 148 -0.32 8.83 4.56
C VAL A 148 -0.40 7.62 5.49
N ILE A 149 -1.34 7.60 6.42
CA ILE A 149 -1.56 6.40 7.24
C ILE A 149 -2.17 5.29 6.36
N ASN A 150 -1.59 4.11 6.46
CA ASN A 150 -2.10 2.88 5.85
C ASN A 150 -2.62 1.94 6.95
N MET A 151 -3.94 1.93 7.17
CA MET A 151 -4.59 1.09 8.17
C MET A 151 -4.93 -0.27 7.59
N THR A 152 -4.57 -1.36 8.27
CA THR A 152 -5.12 -2.69 7.98
C THR A 152 -6.34 -2.94 8.85
N ILE A 153 -7.52 -2.95 8.24
CA ILE A 153 -8.77 -3.23 8.90
C ILE A 153 -8.90 -4.74 9.16
N THR A 154 -9.09 -5.08 10.41
CA THR A 154 -9.37 -6.43 10.91
C THR A 154 -10.82 -6.50 11.43
N ARG A 155 -11.25 -7.69 11.87
CA ARG A 155 -12.54 -7.87 12.54
C ARG A 155 -12.69 -6.99 13.78
N ASP A 156 -11.58 -6.74 14.49
CA ASP A 156 -11.61 -6.12 15.83
C ASP A 156 -11.43 -4.60 15.80
N ASN A 157 -10.74 -4.04 14.76
CA ASN A 157 -10.39 -2.62 14.75
C ASN A 157 -11.19 -1.74 13.78
N HIS A 158 -12.13 -2.29 13.01
CA HIS A 158 -12.84 -1.54 11.96
C HIS A 158 -13.58 -0.29 12.46
N LYS A 159 -13.98 -0.27 13.73
CA LYS A 159 -14.64 0.88 14.38
C LYS A 159 -13.67 2.00 14.76
N GLU A 160 -12.36 1.75 14.77
CA GLU A 160 -11.33 2.72 15.15
C GLU A 160 -10.82 3.57 13.97
N LEU A 161 -11.38 3.41 12.77
CA LEU A 161 -10.96 4.19 11.59
C LEU A 161 -11.10 5.70 11.81
N GLU A 162 -12.17 6.13 12.48
CA GLU A 162 -12.37 7.54 12.78
C GLU A 162 -11.29 8.10 13.72
N ASP A 163 -10.85 7.33 14.70
CA ASP A 163 -9.77 7.73 15.62
C ASP A 163 -8.41 7.75 14.91
N VAL A 164 -8.19 6.84 13.97
CA VAL A 164 -6.99 6.89 13.11
C VAL A 164 -6.97 8.16 12.24
N ILE A 165 -8.12 8.59 11.72
CA ILE A 165 -8.22 9.85 10.96
C ILE A 165 -7.95 11.06 11.86
N LYS A 166 -8.50 11.09 13.07
CA LYS A 166 -8.20 12.15 14.05
C LYS A 166 -6.71 12.18 14.40
N THR A 167 -6.09 11.01 14.55
CA THR A 167 -4.64 10.87 14.75
C THR A 167 -3.86 11.44 13.55
N ALA A 168 -4.27 11.15 12.32
CA ALA A 168 -3.63 11.68 11.13
C ALA A 168 -3.69 13.22 11.12
N LYS A 169 -4.85 13.79 11.41
CA LYS A 169 -5.06 15.25 11.43
C LYS A 169 -4.23 15.94 12.51
N SER A 170 -4.25 15.43 13.74
CA SER A 170 -3.53 16.02 14.87
C SER A 170 -2.01 15.96 14.70
N ASN A 171 -1.49 15.00 13.94
CA ASN A 171 -0.07 14.86 13.63
C ASN A 171 0.32 15.46 12.27
N GLY A 172 -0.60 16.14 11.58
CA GLY A 172 -0.33 16.82 10.33
C GLY A 172 -0.02 15.90 9.14
N PHE A 173 -0.43 14.64 9.20
CA PHE A 173 -0.32 13.70 8.11
C PHE A 173 -1.30 14.01 6.97
N LYS A 174 -1.01 13.54 5.76
CA LYS A 174 -1.78 13.87 4.57
C LYS A 174 -3.20 13.29 4.55
N GLY A 175 -3.41 12.16 5.23
CA GLY A 175 -4.69 11.46 5.32
C GLY A 175 -4.53 9.97 5.63
N VAL A 176 -5.60 9.23 5.42
CA VAL A 176 -5.69 7.80 5.73
C VAL A 176 -6.20 7.01 4.53
N VAL A 177 -5.55 5.91 4.23
CA VAL A 177 -6.07 4.83 3.38
C VAL A 177 -6.21 3.56 4.21
N CYS A 178 -6.96 2.58 3.73
CA CYS A 178 -7.03 1.29 4.40
C CYS A 178 -7.03 0.11 3.43
N ASN A 179 -6.45 -0.99 3.89
CA ASN A 179 -6.64 -2.33 3.35
C ASN A 179 -7.55 -3.12 4.31
N ILE A 180 -8.12 -4.22 3.84
CA ILE A 180 -8.86 -5.15 4.71
C ILE A 180 -8.02 -6.42 4.86
N CYS A 181 -7.81 -6.86 6.09
CA CYS A 181 -7.15 -8.12 6.41
C CYS A 181 -8.02 -9.27 5.92
N ALA A 182 -7.67 -9.83 4.77
CA ALA A 182 -8.44 -10.85 4.08
C ALA A 182 -7.55 -11.68 3.16
N GLY A 183 -8.06 -12.15 2.04
CA GLY A 183 -7.35 -13.03 1.10
C GLY A 183 -5.85 -12.69 0.95
N GLY A 184 -4.99 -13.65 1.15
CA GLY A 184 -3.53 -13.47 1.25
C GLY A 184 -3.01 -13.62 2.67
N THR A 185 -3.87 -13.57 3.67
CA THR A 185 -3.59 -13.91 5.05
C THR A 185 -4.22 -15.27 5.36
N ASP A 186 -3.58 -16.07 6.21
CA ASP A 186 -4.14 -17.37 6.63
C ASP A 186 -5.53 -17.15 7.25
N ILE A 187 -6.54 -17.80 6.66
CA ILE A 187 -7.95 -17.65 7.07
C ILE A 187 -8.21 -18.18 8.49
N SER A 188 -7.31 -19.02 9.03
CA SER A 188 -7.39 -19.50 10.41
C SER A 188 -7.13 -18.39 11.44
N ILE A 189 -6.54 -17.26 11.02
CA ILE A 189 -6.26 -16.12 11.91
C ILE A 189 -7.57 -15.43 12.29
N PRO A 190 -7.88 -15.30 13.59
CA PRO A 190 -9.13 -14.70 14.05
C PRO A 190 -9.38 -13.27 13.56
N LEU A 191 -8.31 -12.55 13.18
CA LEU A 191 -8.35 -11.15 12.71
C LEU A 191 -8.85 -11.00 11.26
N VAL A 192 -8.88 -12.09 10.49
CA VAL A 192 -9.27 -12.06 9.08
C VAL A 192 -10.76 -11.73 8.93
N VAL A 193 -11.03 -10.74 8.11
CA VAL A 193 -12.39 -10.33 7.75
C VAL A 193 -12.97 -11.31 6.73
N ARG A 194 -14.08 -11.93 7.06
CA ARG A 194 -14.80 -12.86 6.19
C ARG A 194 -15.72 -12.11 5.24
N LYS A 195 -16.17 -12.81 4.18
CA LYS A 195 -17.04 -12.23 3.15
C LYS A 195 -18.33 -11.65 3.70
N GLU A 196 -18.99 -12.34 4.62
CA GLU A 196 -20.24 -11.93 5.25
C GLU A 196 -20.11 -10.64 6.08
N GLU A 197 -18.91 -10.34 6.57
CA GLU A 197 -18.62 -9.14 7.38
C GLU A 197 -18.36 -7.89 6.52
N ARG A 198 -18.09 -8.09 5.22
CA ARG A 198 -17.70 -7.01 4.29
C ARG A 198 -18.72 -5.88 4.21
N LYS A 199 -20.01 -6.21 4.17
CA LYS A 199 -21.08 -5.21 4.10
C LYS A 199 -21.08 -4.29 5.33
N THR A 200 -20.86 -4.86 6.53
CA THR A 200 -20.79 -4.10 7.77
C THR A 200 -19.60 -3.15 7.76
N ILE A 201 -18.44 -3.64 7.37
CA ILE A 201 -17.22 -2.82 7.23
C ILE A 201 -17.42 -1.72 6.19
N ALA A 202 -17.94 -2.05 5.01
CA ALA A 202 -18.19 -1.06 3.95
C ALA A 202 -19.19 0.02 4.39
N LYS A 203 -20.19 -0.31 5.23
CA LYS A 203 -21.09 0.66 5.82
C LYS A 203 -20.33 1.65 6.71
N GLU A 204 -19.43 1.18 7.55
CA GLU A 204 -18.59 2.03 8.39
C GLU A 204 -17.63 2.91 7.54
N LEU A 205 -16.99 2.35 6.54
CA LEU A 205 -16.14 3.12 5.60
C LEU A 205 -16.94 4.23 4.91
N LYS A 206 -18.17 3.96 4.46
CA LYS A 206 -19.09 4.96 3.86
C LYS A 206 -19.43 6.07 4.85
N ARG A 207 -19.75 5.73 6.11
CA ARG A 207 -20.02 6.68 7.19
C ARG A 207 -18.82 7.62 7.39
N VAL A 208 -17.65 7.04 7.60
CA VAL A 208 -16.42 7.80 7.84
C VAL A 208 -16.05 8.66 6.62
N LYS A 209 -16.23 8.14 5.39
CA LYS A 209 -16.00 8.93 4.17
C LYS A 209 -16.91 10.15 4.07
N THR A 210 -18.12 10.07 4.57
CA THR A 210 -19.07 11.20 4.60
C THR A 210 -18.62 12.26 5.62
N LEU A 211 -18.13 11.86 6.79
CA LEU A 211 -17.67 12.74 7.85
C LEU A 211 -16.31 13.38 7.54
N TYR A 212 -15.41 12.64 6.89
CA TYR A 212 -14.02 13.04 6.62
C TYR A 212 -13.68 12.91 5.13
N PRO A 213 -14.38 13.64 4.24
CA PRO A 213 -14.25 13.45 2.79
C PRO A 213 -12.86 13.78 2.22
N LYS A 214 -12.09 14.63 2.91
CA LYS A 214 -10.74 15.04 2.51
C LYS A 214 -9.64 14.21 3.17
N ASP A 215 -9.85 13.77 4.40
CA ASP A 215 -8.86 13.08 5.22
C ASP A 215 -8.88 11.56 4.99
N PHE A 216 -10.04 10.98 4.71
CA PHE A 216 -10.15 9.57 4.28
C PHE A 216 -10.03 9.49 2.75
N LEU A 217 -8.89 9.00 2.28
CA LEU A 217 -8.49 9.13 0.86
C LEU A 217 -9.15 8.11 -0.07
N LEU A 218 -9.80 7.06 0.46
CA LEU A 218 -10.53 6.11 -0.38
C LEU A 218 -11.69 6.80 -1.12
N SER A 219 -11.87 6.44 -2.39
CA SER A 219 -13.04 6.88 -3.15
C SER A 219 -14.29 6.07 -2.76
N LYS A 220 -15.47 6.60 -3.08
CA LYS A 220 -16.73 5.86 -2.91
C LYS A 220 -16.75 4.57 -3.74
N ALA A 221 -16.12 4.58 -4.92
CA ALA A 221 -16.01 3.41 -5.78
C ALA A 221 -15.14 2.32 -5.15
N MET A 222 -14.00 2.69 -4.54
CA MET A 222 -13.13 1.75 -3.82
C MET A 222 -13.85 1.14 -2.61
N ILE A 223 -14.61 1.95 -1.85
CA ILE A 223 -15.38 1.46 -0.72
C ILE A 223 -16.47 0.49 -1.19
N LYS A 224 -17.15 0.80 -2.29
CA LYS A 224 -18.14 -0.10 -2.89
C LYS A 224 -17.49 -1.42 -3.34
N TRP A 225 -16.29 -1.36 -3.88
CA TRP A 225 -15.53 -2.55 -4.27
C TRP A 225 -15.23 -3.46 -3.07
N TYR A 226 -14.87 -2.90 -1.92
CA TYR A 226 -14.66 -3.68 -0.69
C TYR A 226 -15.89 -4.44 -0.20
N GLU A 227 -17.07 -4.03 -0.60
CA GLU A 227 -18.33 -4.70 -0.25
C GLU A 227 -18.50 -6.05 -0.99
N TYR A 228 -17.94 -6.14 -2.21
CA TYR A 228 -18.04 -7.32 -3.10
C TYR A 228 -16.69 -7.64 -3.75
N PRO A 229 -15.70 -8.07 -2.99
CA PRO A 229 -14.33 -8.22 -3.47
C PRO A 229 -14.13 -9.56 -4.16
N ASP A 230 -14.51 -9.70 -5.41
CA ASP A 230 -14.22 -10.91 -6.19
C ASP A 230 -13.40 -10.56 -7.44
N HIS A 231 -12.13 -11.00 -7.46
CA HIS A 231 -11.18 -10.77 -8.55
C HIS A 231 -10.67 -12.06 -9.19
N ARG A 232 -11.39 -13.17 -9.08
CA ARG A 232 -10.96 -14.45 -9.65
C ARG A 232 -10.75 -14.39 -11.16
N GLY A 233 -11.51 -13.55 -11.87
CA GLY A 233 -11.43 -13.41 -13.33
C GLY A 233 -10.45 -12.35 -13.81
N SER A 234 -10.28 -11.24 -13.08
CA SER A 234 -9.41 -10.13 -13.49
C SER A 234 -9.04 -9.23 -12.30
N CYS A 235 -7.78 -8.87 -12.20
CA CYS A 235 -7.30 -7.91 -11.22
C CYS A 235 -6.34 -6.95 -11.91
N TYR A 236 -6.71 -5.66 -12.01
CA TYR A 236 -5.83 -4.67 -12.63
C TYR A 236 -4.43 -4.68 -12.00
N TRP A 237 -4.35 -4.72 -10.66
CA TRP A 237 -3.05 -4.72 -9.98
C TRP A 237 -2.24 -5.97 -10.29
N GLY A 238 -2.85 -7.15 -10.26
CA GLY A 238 -2.18 -8.41 -10.57
C GLY A 238 -1.82 -8.59 -12.05
N ASP A 239 -2.57 -7.98 -12.96
CA ASP A 239 -2.39 -8.19 -14.39
C ASP A 239 -1.53 -7.09 -15.04
N GLU A 240 -1.62 -5.84 -14.58
CA GLU A 240 -0.97 -4.67 -15.20
C GLU A 240 0.27 -4.17 -14.44
N VAL A 241 0.45 -4.54 -13.17
CA VAL A 241 1.63 -4.17 -12.38
C VAL A 241 2.67 -5.27 -12.42
N LEU A 242 3.94 -4.91 -12.46
CA LEU A 242 5.04 -5.86 -12.32
C LEU A 242 5.33 -6.09 -10.84
N HIS A 243 5.26 -7.34 -10.39
CA HIS A 243 5.56 -7.69 -9.00
C HIS A 243 6.84 -8.53 -8.93
N PHE A 244 7.77 -8.14 -8.07
CA PHE A 244 9.02 -8.86 -7.85
C PHE A 244 9.23 -9.14 -6.37
N ASP A 245 9.62 -10.38 -6.06
CA ASP A 245 10.09 -10.74 -4.72
C ASP A 245 11.55 -10.29 -4.49
N VAL A 246 12.07 -10.54 -3.30
CA VAL A 246 13.45 -10.17 -2.92
C VAL A 246 14.53 -10.86 -3.76
N SER A 247 14.25 -12.02 -4.34
CA SER A 247 15.12 -12.77 -5.26
C SER A 247 14.93 -12.35 -6.72
N TRP A 248 14.12 -11.33 -6.98
CA TRP A 248 13.76 -10.84 -8.29
C TRP A 248 12.92 -11.81 -9.13
N ASN A 249 12.24 -12.77 -8.50
CA ASN A 249 11.28 -13.62 -9.19
C ASN A 249 10.00 -12.85 -9.43
N ARG A 250 9.43 -13.01 -10.62
CA ARG A 250 8.18 -12.37 -10.97
C ARG A 250 7.00 -13.16 -10.39
N ARG A 251 6.04 -12.45 -9.81
CA ARG A 251 4.79 -13.01 -9.29
C ARG A 251 3.59 -12.19 -9.75
N ARG A 252 2.39 -12.73 -9.60
CA ARG A 252 1.15 -12.05 -10.02
C ARG A 252 0.68 -11.03 -8.99
N CYS A 253 0.98 -11.22 -7.71
CA CYS A 253 0.50 -10.39 -6.61
C CYS A 253 1.54 -10.41 -5.48
N PHE A 254 1.50 -9.43 -4.59
CA PHE A 254 2.34 -9.41 -3.38
C PHE A 254 2.07 -10.61 -2.45
N ALA A 255 0.86 -11.17 -2.45
CA ALA A 255 0.51 -12.35 -1.66
C ALA A 255 0.60 -13.60 -2.53
N ASN A 256 1.49 -14.53 -2.18
CA ASN A 256 1.73 -15.75 -2.95
C ASN A 256 0.50 -16.67 -3.06
N ASN A 257 -0.31 -16.73 -2.01
CA ASN A 257 -1.50 -17.58 -1.92
C ASN A 257 -2.79 -16.74 -1.75
N ALA A 258 -2.91 -15.64 -2.51
CA ALA A 258 -4.03 -14.72 -2.38
C ALA A 258 -5.37 -15.38 -2.74
N ASP A 259 -6.32 -15.40 -1.81
CA ASP A 259 -7.72 -15.66 -2.14
C ASP A 259 -8.34 -14.43 -2.81
N CYS A 260 -8.31 -14.42 -4.14
CA CYS A 260 -8.90 -13.34 -4.93
C CYS A 260 -10.42 -13.22 -4.75
N SER A 261 -11.09 -14.27 -4.26
CA SER A 261 -12.54 -14.23 -3.99
C SER A 261 -12.88 -13.46 -2.71
N ASN A 262 -11.90 -13.19 -1.84
CA ASN A 262 -12.03 -12.37 -0.63
C ASN A 262 -10.90 -11.35 -0.52
N CYS A 263 -10.48 -10.76 -1.62
CA CYS A 263 -9.38 -9.79 -1.66
C CYS A 263 -9.70 -8.56 -0.81
N GLY A 264 -8.73 -8.11 -0.02
CA GLY A 264 -8.82 -6.91 0.83
C GLY A 264 -7.81 -5.83 0.46
N CYS A 265 -7.05 -6.04 -0.61
CA CYS A 265 -5.98 -5.14 -1.02
C CYS A 265 -6.54 -3.84 -1.60
N LEU A 266 -6.06 -2.69 -1.09
CA LEU A 266 -6.36 -1.38 -1.65
C LEU A 266 -6.01 -1.30 -3.14
N ALA A 267 -4.87 -1.86 -3.51
CA ALA A 267 -4.41 -1.86 -4.89
C ALA A 267 -5.36 -2.64 -5.83
N GLY A 268 -5.98 -3.73 -5.35
CA GLY A 268 -7.01 -4.44 -6.08
C GLY A 268 -8.30 -3.63 -6.31
N ALA A 269 -8.55 -2.63 -5.45
CA ALA A 269 -9.67 -1.71 -5.62
C ALA A 269 -9.42 -0.63 -6.71
N PHE A 270 -8.19 -0.49 -7.19
CA PHE A 270 -7.90 0.30 -8.38
C PHE A 270 -8.48 -0.42 -9.60
N GLN A 271 -9.53 0.15 -10.15
CA GLN A 271 -10.12 -0.34 -11.38
C GLN A 271 -9.25 0.05 -12.57
N SER A 272 -9.41 -0.65 -13.72
CA SER A 272 -8.66 -0.28 -14.92
C SER A 272 -8.84 1.21 -15.24
N PRO A 273 -7.81 1.89 -15.78
CA PRO A 273 -7.88 3.30 -16.15
C PRO A 273 -9.10 3.62 -17.04
N LEU A 274 -9.52 2.71 -17.91
CA LEU A 274 -10.75 2.86 -18.72
C LEU A 274 -12.02 2.95 -17.86
N LYS A 275 -12.10 2.20 -16.76
CA LYS A 275 -13.22 2.32 -15.82
C LYS A 275 -13.10 3.59 -14.98
N MET A 276 -11.87 4.04 -14.69
CA MET A 276 -11.60 5.30 -13.97
C MET A 276 -11.93 6.53 -14.82
N LEU A 277 -11.80 6.47 -16.15
CA LEU A 277 -12.21 7.56 -17.05
C LEU A 277 -13.73 7.89 -16.93
N ARG A 278 -14.54 6.96 -16.45
CA ARG A 278 -15.94 7.23 -16.10
C ARG A 278 -16.12 8.05 -14.81
N HIS A 279 -15.04 8.22 -14.03
CA HIS A 279 -15.00 8.95 -12.77
C HIS A 279 -13.79 9.91 -12.70
N PRO A 280 -13.69 10.91 -13.61
CA PRO A 280 -12.49 11.75 -13.75
C PRO A 280 -12.11 12.50 -12.47
N ARG A 281 -13.11 12.89 -11.65
CA ARG A 281 -12.86 13.53 -10.35
C ARG A 281 -12.21 12.60 -9.33
N GLU A 282 -12.48 11.30 -9.41
CA GLU A 282 -11.87 10.29 -8.54
C GLU A 282 -10.43 9.97 -8.99
N MET A 283 -10.20 9.93 -10.29
CA MET A 283 -8.85 9.82 -10.87
C MET A 283 -7.95 10.98 -10.43
N MET A 284 -8.45 12.22 -10.50
CA MET A 284 -7.70 13.40 -10.06
C MET A 284 -7.30 13.33 -8.60
N LYS A 285 -8.14 12.79 -7.72
CA LYS A 285 -7.80 12.62 -6.29
C LYS A 285 -6.68 11.60 -6.07
N ILE A 286 -6.64 10.53 -6.85
CA ILE A 286 -5.58 9.52 -6.77
C ILE A 286 -4.25 10.09 -7.28
N VAL A 287 -4.28 10.80 -8.42
CA VAL A 287 -3.10 11.43 -9.03
C VAL A 287 -2.58 12.63 -8.22
N VAL A 288 -3.46 13.41 -7.58
CA VAL A 288 -3.08 14.58 -6.77
C VAL A 288 -2.68 14.19 -5.34
N CYS A 289 -3.10 13.00 -4.86
CA CYS A 289 -2.63 12.47 -3.58
C CYS A 289 -1.33 11.68 -3.71
N SER A 290 -0.85 11.43 -4.93
CA SER A 290 0.46 10.83 -5.21
C SER A 290 1.59 11.85 -5.21
#